data_c41bd0f12d06be020f81ce14498c6a7c
#
_entry.id   c41bd0f12d06be020f81ce14498c6a7c
#
_cell.length_a   1.000
_cell.length_b   1.000
_cell.length_c   1.000
_cell.angle_alpha   90.00
_cell.angle_beta   90.00
_cell.angle_gamma   90.00
#
_symmetry.space_group_name_H-M   'P 1'
#
loop_
_entity.id
_entity.type
_entity.pdbx_description
1 polymer ?
#
loop_
_entity_poly.entity_id
_entity_poly.type
_entity_poly.pdbx_seq_one_letter_code
_entity_poly.pdbx_strand_id
1 'polypeptide(L)'
;LCFLLCKAAKDLFPEFKIVLRRPISKGYFCSIDKHDGTQLTQHDVDAINARMREIADQDMPFRRHEVRTQEAIDLFEKMGYQDKVRLLQTAGDVYVNYYTLGDTPDYYYEALLPSTGYLKVWDLSMYRDGLLLRVPNRHKPEELAPFTEQPKTFEVFSENLKWNKIMGLDNVGDVNLACQRGEAGDLIKIAEALQEKKIVQIAEEIDRRTRLDDPLKLVRITGPSSSGKST
;
A
#
# COMPACT_ATOMS: atom_id res chain seq x y z
N LEU A 1 -4.09 -2.05 -12.74
CA LEU A 1 -5.25 -2.29 -11.86
C LEU A 1 -5.31 -1.27 -10.71
N CYS A 2 -4.21 -0.97 -10.02
CA CYS A 2 -4.21 0.00 -8.92
C CYS A 2 -4.71 1.39 -9.37
N PHE A 3 -4.24 1.87 -10.51
CA PHE A 3 -4.71 3.15 -11.06
C PHE A 3 -6.21 3.11 -11.44
N LEU A 4 -6.64 2.00 -12.02
CA LEU A 4 -8.05 1.76 -12.34
C LEU A 4 -8.94 1.82 -11.07
N LEU A 5 -8.49 1.18 -9.98
CA LEU A 5 -9.17 1.24 -8.68
C LEU A 5 -9.27 2.68 -8.16
N CYS A 6 -8.14 3.41 -8.15
CA CYS A 6 -8.13 4.80 -7.67
C CYS A 6 -9.03 5.71 -8.52
N LYS A 7 -9.03 5.52 -9.85
CA LYS A 7 -9.91 6.25 -10.77
C LYS A 7 -11.37 5.96 -10.51
N ALA A 8 -11.74 4.68 -10.44
CA ALA A 8 -13.12 4.25 -10.21
C ALA A 8 -13.68 4.77 -8.88
N ALA A 9 -12.87 4.68 -7.82
CA ALA A 9 -13.27 5.21 -6.53
C ALA A 9 -13.43 6.72 -6.54
N LYS A 10 -12.51 7.46 -7.18
CA LYS A 10 -12.59 8.91 -7.29
C LYS A 10 -13.80 9.39 -8.09
N ASP A 11 -14.19 8.66 -9.13
CA ASP A 11 -15.38 8.99 -9.93
C ASP A 11 -16.68 8.92 -9.14
N LEU A 12 -16.77 7.95 -8.21
CA LEU A 12 -17.98 7.71 -7.42
C LEU A 12 -17.95 8.47 -6.08
N PHE A 13 -16.78 8.55 -5.48
CA PHE A 13 -16.56 9.07 -4.13
C PHE A 13 -15.33 9.98 -4.13
N PRO A 14 -15.45 11.22 -4.62
CA PRO A 14 -14.30 12.15 -4.73
C PRO A 14 -13.59 12.42 -3.41
N GLU A 15 -14.29 12.28 -2.29
CA GLU A 15 -13.76 12.43 -0.93
C GLU A 15 -13.01 11.21 -0.41
N PHE A 16 -13.16 10.03 -1.05
CA PHE A 16 -12.48 8.82 -0.57
C PHE A 16 -10.99 8.89 -0.89
N LYS A 17 -10.19 8.66 0.14
CA LYS A 17 -8.75 8.45 -0.02
C LYS A 17 -8.44 6.96 0.03
N ILE A 18 -8.05 6.40 -1.11
CA ILE A 18 -7.54 5.02 -1.20
C ILE A 18 -6.02 5.05 -1.14
N VAL A 19 -5.47 4.26 -0.25
CA VAL A 19 -4.01 4.09 -0.13
C VAL A 19 -3.67 2.61 -0.28
N LEU A 20 -2.92 2.29 -1.32
CA LEU A 20 -2.34 0.96 -1.48
C LEU A 20 -1.29 0.74 -0.40
N ARG A 21 -1.47 -0.32 0.38
CA ARG A 21 -0.62 -0.56 1.55
C ARG A 21 0.40 -1.66 1.27
N ARG A 22 -0.04 -2.91 1.25
CA ARG A 22 0.86 -4.05 1.22
C ARG A 22 0.31 -5.19 0.38
N PRO A 23 1.18 -6.02 -0.22
CA PRO A 23 0.75 -7.25 -0.87
C PRO A 23 0.23 -8.24 0.18
N ILE A 24 -0.97 -8.77 -0.06
CA ILE A 24 -1.59 -9.86 0.70
C ILE A 24 -2.12 -10.87 -0.31
N SER A 25 -1.82 -12.16 -0.10
CA SER A 25 -2.33 -13.26 -0.94
C SER A 25 -2.20 -13.01 -2.44
N LYS A 26 -1.04 -12.49 -2.88
CA LYS A 26 -0.77 -12.12 -4.28
C LYS A 26 -1.75 -11.06 -4.83
N GLY A 27 -2.29 -10.22 -3.98
CA GLY A 27 -3.07 -9.03 -4.28
C GLY A 27 -2.55 -7.85 -3.47
N TYR A 28 -3.30 -6.76 -3.43
CA TYR A 28 -2.93 -5.55 -2.68
C TYR A 28 -4.02 -5.22 -1.66
N PHE A 29 -3.64 -5.14 -0.39
CA PHE A 29 -4.48 -4.55 0.62
C PHE A 29 -4.48 -3.04 0.47
N CYS A 30 -5.66 -2.44 0.44
CA CYS A 30 -5.88 -1.01 0.31
C CYS A 30 -6.68 -0.52 1.52
N SER A 31 -6.15 0.47 2.22
CA SER A 31 -6.93 1.20 3.23
C SER A 31 -7.77 2.29 2.57
N ILE A 32 -8.96 2.52 3.10
CA ILE A 32 -9.86 3.58 2.66
C ILE A 32 -10.13 4.51 3.83
N ASP A 33 -10.05 5.81 3.56
CA ASP A 33 -10.52 6.86 4.45
C ASP A 33 -11.65 7.60 3.72
N LYS A 34 -12.84 7.58 4.33
CA LYS A 34 -14.05 8.25 3.81
C LYS A 34 -14.20 9.68 4.29
N HIS A 35 -13.26 10.16 5.14
CA HIS A 35 -13.24 11.50 5.76
C HIS A 35 -14.47 11.87 6.59
N ASP A 36 -15.60 11.19 6.42
CA ASP A 36 -16.84 11.38 7.20
C ASP A 36 -16.92 10.47 8.45
N GLY A 37 -15.91 9.64 8.64
CA GLY A 37 -15.83 8.68 9.75
C GLY A 37 -16.72 7.44 9.59
N THR A 38 -17.44 7.30 8.46
CA THR A 38 -18.23 6.10 8.20
C THR A 38 -17.36 4.95 7.75
N GLN A 39 -17.80 3.72 7.99
CA GLN A 39 -17.10 2.52 7.55
C GLN A 39 -17.40 2.22 6.07
N LEU A 40 -16.44 1.54 5.44
CA LEU A 40 -16.64 0.97 4.12
C LEU A 40 -17.75 -0.08 4.16
N THR A 41 -18.67 -0.03 3.18
CA THR A 41 -19.76 -0.98 3.04
C THR A 41 -19.55 -1.90 1.83
N GLN A 42 -20.22 -3.06 1.82
CA GLN A 42 -20.20 -3.94 0.65
C GLN A 42 -20.76 -3.24 -0.59
N HIS A 43 -21.77 -2.39 -0.42
CA HIS A 43 -22.34 -1.60 -1.51
C HIS A 43 -21.30 -0.65 -2.15
N ASP A 44 -20.46 0.00 -1.35
CA ASP A 44 -19.37 0.85 -1.88
C ASP A 44 -18.39 0.02 -2.72
N VAL A 45 -18.02 -1.18 -2.24
CA VAL A 45 -17.11 -2.09 -2.94
C VAL A 45 -17.70 -2.55 -4.27
N ASP A 46 -18.97 -2.94 -4.26
CA ASP A 46 -19.68 -3.40 -5.46
C ASP A 46 -19.80 -2.27 -6.49
N ALA A 47 -20.11 -1.04 -6.04
CA ALA A 47 -20.15 0.13 -6.90
C ALA A 47 -18.78 0.45 -7.52
N ILE A 48 -17.70 0.44 -6.72
CA ILE A 48 -16.34 0.67 -7.22
C ILE A 48 -15.98 -0.42 -8.24
N ASN A 49 -16.25 -1.68 -7.95
CA ASN A 49 -15.95 -2.79 -8.86
C ASN A 49 -16.72 -2.68 -10.18
N ALA A 50 -18.01 -2.32 -10.12
CA ALA A 50 -18.80 -2.06 -11.32
C ALA A 50 -18.22 -0.92 -12.16
N ARG A 51 -17.81 0.18 -11.51
CA ARG A 51 -17.17 1.31 -12.19
C ARG A 51 -15.82 0.94 -12.80
N MET A 52 -15.03 0.11 -12.13
CA MET A 52 -13.78 -0.44 -12.69
C MET A 52 -14.06 -1.24 -13.98
N ARG A 53 -15.14 -2.05 -14.02
CA ARG A 53 -15.53 -2.79 -15.23
C ARG A 53 -15.91 -1.85 -16.37
N GLU A 54 -16.73 -0.84 -16.10
CA GLU A 54 -17.11 0.17 -17.10
C GLU A 54 -15.90 0.87 -17.72
N ILE A 55 -14.94 1.31 -16.88
CA ILE A 55 -13.72 1.98 -17.36
C ILE A 55 -12.84 1.00 -18.18
N ALA A 56 -12.75 -0.27 -17.76
CA ALA A 56 -12.00 -1.28 -18.49
C ALA A 56 -12.63 -1.54 -19.87
N ASP A 57 -13.96 -1.60 -19.96
CA ASP A 57 -14.69 -1.84 -21.20
C ASP A 57 -14.64 -0.65 -22.17
N GLN A 58 -14.48 0.58 -21.65
CA GLN A 58 -14.27 1.79 -22.43
C GLN A 58 -12.89 1.84 -23.11
N ASP A 59 -11.98 0.96 -22.75
CA ASP A 59 -10.61 0.89 -23.29
C ASP A 59 -9.86 2.24 -23.25
N MET A 60 -9.95 2.93 -22.12
CA MET A 60 -9.37 4.25 -21.93
C MET A 60 -7.83 4.20 -21.93
N PRO A 61 -7.13 5.11 -22.66
CA PRO A 61 -5.67 5.12 -22.71
C PRO A 61 -5.06 5.61 -21.39
N PHE A 62 -3.98 4.95 -20.95
CA PHE A 62 -3.06 5.49 -19.95
C PHE A 62 -2.07 6.43 -20.66
N ARG A 63 -2.21 7.72 -20.43
CA ARG A 63 -1.36 8.73 -21.11
C ARG A 63 -0.19 9.10 -20.19
N ARG A 64 1.03 8.89 -20.68
CA ARG A 64 2.27 9.31 -20.01
C ARG A 64 2.57 10.77 -20.36
N HIS A 65 2.94 11.55 -19.35
CA HIS A 65 3.38 12.91 -19.46
C HIS A 65 4.77 13.05 -18.84
N GLU A 66 5.70 13.64 -19.58
CA GLU A 66 7.01 14.02 -19.09
C GLU A 66 7.03 15.53 -18.91
N VAL A 67 7.26 16.01 -17.70
CA VAL A 67 7.20 17.42 -17.36
C VAL A 67 8.34 17.79 -16.39
N ARG A 68 8.57 19.07 -16.21
CA ARG A 68 9.44 19.55 -15.14
C ARG A 68 8.82 19.16 -13.79
N THR A 69 9.68 18.79 -12.85
CA THR A 69 9.24 18.37 -11.51
C THR A 69 8.35 19.40 -10.83
N GLN A 70 8.64 20.69 -11.00
CA GLN A 70 7.81 21.76 -10.43
C GLN A 70 6.38 21.76 -10.99
N GLU A 71 6.21 21.50 -12.28
CA GLU A 71 4.88 21.43 -12.91
C GLU A 71 4.05 20.27 -12.36
N ALA A 72 4.71 19.11 -12.11
CA ALA A 72 4.06 17.97 -11.47
C ALA A 72 3.70 18.25 -10.00
N ILE A 73 4.58 18.94 -9.26
CA ILE A 73 4.31 19.37 -7.88
C ILE A 73 3.07 20.28 -7.86
N ASP A 74 3.03 21.32 -8.71
CA ASP A 74 1.91 22.27 -8.78
C ASP A 74 0.59 21.56 -9.13
N LEU A 75 0.64 20.55 -10.02
CA LEU A 75 -0.51 19.73 -10.38
C LEU A 75 -1.02 18.93 -9.18
N PHE A 76 -0.12 18.17 -8.51
CA PHE A 76 -0.50 17.32 -7.39
C PHE A 76 -0.91 18.13 -6.15
N GLU A 77 -0.36 19.32 -5.97
CA GLU A 77 -0.78 20.24 -4.91
C GLU A 77 -2.23 20.71 -5.10
N LYS A 78 -2.59 21.11 -6.33
CA LYS A 78 -3.98 21.46 -6.70
C LYS A 78 -4.96 20.29 -6.50
N MET A 79 -4.47 19.06 -6.66
CA MET A 79 -5.27 17.86 -6.46
C MET A 79 -5.33 17.41 -4.99
N GLY A 80 -4.58 18.05 -4.08
CA GLY A 80 -4.49 17.67 -2.67
C GLY A 80 -3.64 16.42 -2.39
N TYR A 81 -2.81 15.97 -3.35
CA TYR A 81 -1.98 14.77 -3.22
C TYR A 81 -0.65 15.07 -2.52
N GLN A 82 -0.72 15.43 -1.24
CA GLN A 82 0.42 15.88 -0.44
C GLN A 82 1.55 14.84 -0.30
N ASP A 83 1.23 13.56 -0.34
CA ASP A 83 2.19 12.45 -0.37
C ASP A 83 3.08 12.51 -1.63
N LYS A 84 2.49 12.78 -2.79
CA LYS A 84 3.21 12.93 -4.06
C LYS A 84 4.01 14.23 -4.11
N VAL A 85 3.44 15.32 -3.61
CA VAL A 85 4.14 16.60 -3.48
C VAL A 85 5.43 16.43 -2.66
N ARG A 86 5.34 15.85 -1.45
CA ARG A 86 6.51 15.60 -0.59
C ARG A 86 7.53 14.67 -1.26
N LEU A 87 7.06 13.63 -1.95
CA LEU A 87 7.95 12.71 -2.67
C LEU A 87 8.74 13.46 -3.74
N LEU A 88 8.08 14.22 -4.60
CA LEU A 88 8.69 14.92 -5.71
C LEU A 88 9.62 16.05 -5.24
N GLN A 89 9.26 16.78 -4.20
CA GLN A 89 10.12 17.80 -3.59
C GLN A 89 11.45 17.25 -3.06
N THR A 90 11.47 15.96 -2.70
CA THR A 90 12.63 15.32 -2.06
C THR A 90 13.39 14.36 -2.98
N ALA A 91 12.87 14.05 -4.17
CA ALA A 91 13.50 13.12 -5.11
C ALA A 91 14.74 13.71 -5.81
N GLY A 92 14.77 15.03 -6.02
CA GLY A 92 15.90 15.72 -6.67
C GLY A 92 15.93 15.64 -8.20
N ASP A 93 14.93 15.02 -8.80
CA ASP A 93 14.82 14.91 -10.25
C ASP A 93 14.37 16.24 -10.89
N VAL A 94 14.95 16.61 -12.05
CA VAL A 94 14.59 17.82 -12.81
C VAL A 94 13.33 17.59 -13.63
N TYR A 95 13.16 16.38 -14.16
CA TYR A 95 11.99 15.95 -14.92
C TYR A 95 11.40 14.69 -14.30
N VAL A 96 10.10 14.58 -14.33
CA VAL A 96 9.36 13.42 -13.83
C VAL A 96 8.29 13.00 -14.82
N ASN A 97 7.94 11.72 -14.74
CA ASN A 97 6.83 11.17 -15.49
C ASN A 97 5.64 10.94 -14.58
N TYR A 98 4.46 11.34 -15.02
CA TYR A 98 3.21 10.93 -14.41
C TYR A 98 2.26 10.42 -15.50
N TYR A 99 1.19 9.76 -15.07
CA TYR A 99 0.18 9.24 -15.99
C TYR A 99 -1.17 9.89 -15.72
N THR A 100 -2.01 9.96 -16.78
CA THR A 100 -3.41 10.29 -16.63
C THR A 100 -4.28 9.14 -17.15
N LEU A 101 -5.38 8.89 -16.43
CA LEU A 101 -6.48 8.06 -16.87
C LEU A 101 -7.74 8.95 -16.88
N GLY A 102 -8.14 9.36 -18.09
CA GLY A 102 -9.11 10.44 -18.24
C GLY A 102 -8.60 11.75 -17.61
N ASP A 103 -9.35 12.28 -16.66
CA ASP A 103 -9.04 13.51 -15.91
C ASP A 103 -8.25 13.26 -14.60
N THR A 104 -7.95 12.02 -14.29
CA THR A 104 -7.26 11.67 -13.04
C THR A 104 -5.77 11.48 -13.28
N PRO A 105 -4.89 12.33 -12.71
CA PRO A 105 -3.45 12.14 -12.73
C PRO A 105 -3.00 11.24 -11.58
N ASP A 106 -1.94 10.46 -11.82
CA ASP A 106 -1.25 9.70 -10.78
C ASP A 106 0.23 9.46 -11.13
N TYR A 107 1.06 9.17 -10.12
CA TYR A 107 2.50 9.01 -10.25
C TYR A 107 2.90 7.54 -10.20
N TYR A 108 3.58 7.07 -11.26
CA TYR A 108 4.10 5.71 -11.38
C TYR A 108 5.53 5.73 -11.92
N TYR A 109 6.42 4.93 -11.32
CA TYR A 109 7.81 4.78 -11.78
C TYR A 109 7.92 3.95 -13.05
N GLU A 110 7.09 2.90 -13.17
CA GLU A 110 7.14 1.93 -14.25
C GLU A 110 6.19 2.32 -15.39
N ALA A 111 6.47 1.76 -16.57
CA ALA A 111 5.56 1.88 -17.70
C ALA A 111 4.23 1.16 -17.42
N LEU A 112 3.13 1.86 -17.68
CA LEU A 112 1.80 1.25 -17.60
C LEU A 112 1.41 0.59 -18.93
N LEU A 113 0.36 -0.21 -18.90
CA LEU A 113 -0.27 -0.77 -20.10
C LEU A 113 -0.77 0.36 -21.01
N PRO A 114 -0.93 0.12 -22.31
CA PRO A 114 -1.42 1.15 -23.23
C PRO A 114 -2.81 1.70 -22.86
N SER A 115 -3.71 0.80 -22.43
CA SER A 115 -5.10 1.17 -22.12
C SER A 115 -5.72 0.23 -21.08
N THR A 116 -6.89 0.62 -20.57
CA THR A 116 -7.66 -0.17 -19.60
C THR A 116 -8.26 -1.44 -20.19
N GLY A 117 -8.41 -1.52 -21.49
CA GLY A 117 -8.94 -2.70 -22.20
C GLY A 117 -8.09 -3.96 -22.05
N TYR A 118 -6.81 -3.84 -21.66
CA TYR A 118 -5.96 -4.97 -21.31
C TYR A 118 -6.28 -5.57 -19.93
N LEU A 119 -6.99 -4.84 -19.08
CA LEU A 119 -7.32 -5.26 -17.73
C LEU A 119 -8.61 -6.10 -17.76
N LYS A 120 -8.49 -7.42 -17.77
CA LYS A 120 -9.65 -8.34 -17.89
C LYS A 120 -9.95 -9.12 -16.61
N VAL A 121 -8.91 -9.43 -15.83
CA VAL A 121 -9.02 -10.33 -14.68
C VAL A 121 -8.61 -9.63 -13.41
N TRP A 122 -9.51 -9.49 -12.47
CA TRP A 122 -9.27 -9.06 -11.09
C TRP A 122 -10.46 -9.44 -10.22
N ASP A 123 -10.25 -9.36 -8.92
CA ASP A 123 -11.31 -9.43 -7.91
C ASP A 123 -11.10 -8.28 -6.92
N LEU A 124 -12.18 -7.64 -6.54
CA LEU A 124 -12.20 -6.60 -5.52
C LEU A 124 -13.20 -6.99 -4.45
N SER A 125 -12.71 -7.16 -3.23
CA SER A 125 -13.54 -7.61 -2.10
C SER A 125 -13.22 -6.83 -0.82
N MET A 126 -14.18 -6.81 0.10
CA MET A 126 -13.88 -6.35 1.45
C MET A 126 -12.88 -7.29 2.11
N TYR A 127 -11.89 -6.73 2.79
CA TYR A 127 -10.93 -7.48 3.58
C TYR A 127 -10.57 -6.69 4.84
N ARG A 128 -10.91 -7.25 6.00
CA ARG A 128 -10.72 -6.58 7.30
C ARG A 128 -11.38 -5.19 7.31
N ASP A 129 -10.59 -4.14 7.54
CA ASP A 129 -11.00 -2.73 7.58
C ASP A 129 -10.77 -1.98 6.26
N GLY A 130 -10.56 -2.70 5.17
CA GLY A 130 -10.28 -2.11 3.86
C GLY A 130 -10.69 -3.00 2.69
N LEU A 131 -9.98 -2.86 1.58
CA LEU A 131 -10.16 -3.61 0.34
C LEU A 131 -9.00 -4.53 0.06
N LEU A 132 -9.28 -5.67 -0.55
CA LEU A 132 -8.30 -6.51 -1.21
C LEU A 132 -8.53 -6.48 -2.72
N LEU A 133 -7.59 -5.88 -3.44
CA LEU A 133 -7.51 -5.95 -4.89
C LEU A 133 -6.65 -7.16 -5.27
N ARG A 134 -7.27 -8.22 -5.75
CA ARG A 134 -6.58 -9.40 -6.28
C ARG A 134 -6.26 -9.18 -7.74
N VAL A 135 -5.04 -9.56 -8.12
CA VAL A 135 -4.51 -9.35 -9.47
C VAL A 135 -4.32 -10.68 -10.19
N PRO A 136 -4.17 -10.68 -11.52
CA PRO A 136 -3.93 -11.90 -12.30
C PRO A 136 -2.72 -12.68 -11.79
N ASN A 137 -2.78 -14.00 -11.94
CA ASN A 137 -1.63 -14.84 -11.69
C ASN A 137 -0.52 -14.51 -12.70
N ARG A 138 0.70 -14.27 -12.20
CA ARG A 138 1.85 -13.90 -13.04
C ARG A 138 2.15 -14.91 -14.15
N HIS A 139 1.88 -16.20 -13.90
CA HIS A 139 2.17 -17.29 -14.85
C HIS A 139 0.95 -17.70 -15.69
N LYS A 140 -0.25 -17.26 -15.26
CA LYS A 140 -1.52 -17.52 -15.95
C LYS A 140 -2.39 -16.26 -15.85
N PRO A 141 -2.16 -15.26 -16.72
CA PRO A 141 -2.81 -13.95 -16.63
C PRO A 141 -4.33 -13.98 -16.80
N GLU A 142 -4.87 -15.05 -17.33
CA GLU A 142 -6.31 -15.32 -17.49
C GLU A 142 -7.00 -15.81 -16.22
N GLU A 143 -6.23 -16.12 -15.17
CA GLU A 143 -6.75 -16.64 -13.91
C GLU A 143 -6.29 -15.78 -12.72
N LEU A 144 -7.07 -15.78 -11.65
CA LEU A 144 -6.63 -15.25 -10.35
C LEU A 144 -5.80 -16.30 -9.62
N ALA A 145 -4.78 -15.86 -8.91
CA ALA A 145 -4.07 -16.74 -7.98
C ALA A 145 -5.03 -17.19 -6.86
N PRO A 146 -4.89 -18.43 -6.33
CA PRO A 146 -5.66 -18.88 -5.18
C PRO A 146 -5.50 -17.93 -3.99
N PHE A 147 -6.61 -17.63 -3.32
CA PHE A 147 -6.58 -16.85 -2.08
C PHE A 147 -6.01 -17.69 -0.95
N THR A 148 -5.10 -17.11 -0.19
CA THR A 148 -4.53 -17.71 1.02
C THR A 148 -4.64 -16.71 2.16
N GLU A 149 -5.41 -17.05 3.18
CA GLU A 149 -5.53 -16.22 4.38
C GLU A 149 -4.18 -16.10 5.10
N GLN A 150 -3.77 -14.89 5.44
CA GLN A 150 -2.49 -14.59 6.08
C GLN A 150 -2.68 -13.70 7.32
N PRO A 151 -3.41 -14.18 8.36
CA PRO A 151 -3.80 -13.35 9.50
C PRO A 151 -2.60 -12.79 10.27
N LYS A 152 -1.59 -13.62 10.54
CA LYS A 152 -0.38 -13.19 11.26
C LYS A 152 0.41 -12.14 10.49
N THR A 153 0.53 -12.30 9.17
CA THR A 153 1.19 -11.30 8.30
C THR A 153 0.42 -9.98 8.32
N PHE A 154 -0.90 -10.05 8.28
CA PHE A 154 -1.74 -8.86 8.36
C PHE A 154 -1.61 -8.14 9.71
N GLU A 155 -1.60 -8.87 10.83
CA GLU A 155 -1.41 -8.30 12.17
C GLU A 155 -0.07 -7.56 12.29
N VAL A 156 1.02 -8.17 11.85
CA VAL A 156 2.36 -7.56 11.86
C VAL A 156 2.39 -6.29 11.00
N PHE A 157 1.78 -6.31 9.82
CA PHE A 157 1.69 -5.13 8.96
C PHE A 157 0.84 -4.03 9.57
N SER A 158 -0.28 -4.38 10.19
CA SER A 158 -1.16 -3.40 10.85
C SER A 158 -0.47 -2.73 12.03
N GLU A 159 0.31 -3.47 12.80
CA GLU A 159 1.12 -2.91 13.87
C GLU A 159 2.19 -1.96 13.34
N ASN A 160 2.90 -2.35 12.29
CA ASN A 160 3.91 -1.50 11.66
C ASN A 160 3.30 -0.19 11.11
N LEU A 161 2.12 -0.27 10.48
CA LEU A 161 1.40 0.92 10.00
C LEU A 161 1.02 1.87 11.14
N LYS A 162 0.59 1.33 12.30
CA LYS A 162 0.29 2.16 13.49
C LYS A 162 1.53 2.90 13.96
N TRP A 163 2.68 2.23 14.02
CA TRP A 163 3.95 2.87 14.41
C TRP A 163 4.39 3.94 13.40
N ASN A 164 4.32 3.65 12.11
CA ASN A 164 4.64 4.63 11.08
C ASN A 164 3.77 5.89 11.21
N LYS A 165 2.46 5.71 11.46
CA LYS A 165 1.54 6.83 11.68
C LYS A 165 1.90 7.65 12.91
N ILE A 166 2.28 7.00 14.03
CA ILE A 166 2.73 7.69 15.25
C ILE A 166 4.00 8.50 14.98
N MET A 167 4.93 7.97 14.19
CA MET A 167 6.17 8.65 13.82
C MET A 167 6.00 9.68 12.69
N GLY A 168 4.80 9.82 12.09
CA GLY A 168 4.59 10.71 10.95
C GLY A 168 5.28 10.25 9.66
N LEU A 169 5.50 8.94 9.50
CA LEU A 169 6.22 8.32 8.37
C LEU A 169 5.28 7.45 7.52
N ASP A 170 4.21 8.04 7.02
CA ASP A 170 3.20 7.29 6.26
C ASP A 170 3.68 6.87 4.86
N ASN A 171 4.64 7.60 4.28
CA ASN A 171 5.14 7.38 2.92
C ASN A 171 6.62 7.75 2.77
N VAL A 172 7.20 7.43 1.61
CA VAL A 172 8.64 7.66 1.34
C VAL A 172 9.01 9.15 1.39
N GLY A 173 8.12 10.04 0.93
CA GLY A 173 8.35 11.48 1.01
C GLY A 173 8.51 11.99 2.44
N ASP A 174 7.77 11.41 3.40
CA ASP A 174 7.92 11.75 4.82
C ASP A 174 9.29 11.31 5.37
N VAL A 175 9.74 10.10 5.00
CA VAL A 175 11.08 9.60 5.38
C VAL A 175 12.17 10.49 4.79
N ASN A 176 12.07 10.85 3.51
CA ASN A 176 13.02 11.73 2.86
C ASN A 176 13.12 13.10 3.55
N LEU A 177 11.97 13.69 3.91
CA LEU A 177 11.93 14.95 4.65
C LEU A 177 12.59 14.84 6.02
N ALA A 178 12.33 13.75 6.76
CA ALA A 178 12.97 13.50 8.04
C ALA A 178 14.49 13.36 7.89
N CYS A 179 14.97 12.68 6.84
CA CYS A 179 16.40 12.60 6.53
C CYS A 179 16.99 13.98 6.21
N GLN A 180 16.33 14.81 5.41
CA GLN A 180 16.79 16.17 5.10
C GLN A 180 16.85 17.07 6.34
N ARG A 181 15.97 16.85 7.34
CA ARG A 181 15.97 17.55 8.63
C ARG A 181 17.03 17.04 9.62
N GLY A 182 17.77 15.99 9.27
CA GLY A 182 18.76 15.37 10.15
C GLY A 182 18.19 14.43 11.20
N GLU A 183 16.90 14.05 11.09
CA GLU A 183 16.19 13.21 12.05
C GLU A 183 16.44 11.71 11.87
N ALA A 184 17.18 11.31 10.83
CA ALA A 184 17.43 9.90 10.48
C ALA A 184 18.03 9.08 11.63
N GLY A 185 18.95 9.67 12.40
CA GLY A 185 19.59 8.99 13.54
C GLY A 185 18.59 8.63 14.66
N ASP A 186 17.64 9.49 14.92
CA ASP A 186 16.62 9.24 15.95
C ASP A 186 15.57 8.24 15.46
N LEU A 187 15.21 8.29 14.16
CA LEU A 187 14.33 7.28 13.56
C LEU A 187 14.94 5.88 13.62
N ILE A 188 16.26 5.75 13.34
CA ILE A 188 16.98 4.47 13.46
C ILE A 188 16.92 3.95 14.89
N LYS A 189 17.25 4.78 15.89
CA LYS A 189 17.21 4.38 17.31
C LYS A 189 15.81 3.93 17.76
N ILE A 190 14.76 4.64 17.31
CA ILE A 190 13.38 4.27 17.60
C ILE A 190 13.03 2.91 16.96
N ALA A 191 13.42 2.69 15.68
CA ALA A 191 13.16 1.44 14.99
C ALA A 191 13.89 0.25 15.65
N GLU A 192 15.14 0.43 16.06
CA GLU A 192 15.94 -0.56 16.79
C GLU A 192 15.31 -0.89 18.15
N ALA A 193 14.94 0.14 18.94
CA ALA A 193 14.29 -0.05 20.23
C ALA A 193 12.94 -0.80 20.11
N LEU A 194 12.16 -0.53 19.06
CA LEU A 194 10.92 -1.26 18.78
C LEU A 194 11.19 -2.73 18.41
N GLN A 195 12.25 -3.01 17.64
CA GLN A 195 12.66 -4.35 17.31
C GLN A 195 13.10 -5.12 18.56
N GLU A 196 13.95 -4.54 19.40
CA GLU A 196 14.39 -5.16 20.67
C GLU A 196 13.20 -5.45 21.59
N LYS A 197 12.26 -4.49 21.73
CA LYS A 197 11.03 -4.72 22.50
C LYS A 197 10.25 -5.94 21.97
N LYS A 198 10.17 -6.14 20.66
CA LYS A 198 9.50 -7.31 20.09
C LYS A 198 10.23 -8.61 20.38
N ILE A 199 11.56 -8.61 20.33
CA ILE A 199 12.38 -9.77 20.68
C ILE A 199 12.14 -10.16 22.15
N VAL A 200 12.14 -9.17 23.05
CA VAL A 200 11.85 -9.40 24.47
C VAL A 200 10.44 -9.99 24.66
N GLN A 201 9.42 -9.46 24.01
CA GLN A 201 8.05 -9.99 24.10
C GLN A 201 7.97 -11.44 23.62
N ILE A 202 8.70 -11.81 22.57
CA ILE A 202 8.78 -13.18 22.10
C ILE A 202 9.48 -14.07 23.13
N ALA A 203 10.58 -13.60 23.73
CA ALA A 203 11.31 -14.33 24.77
C ALA A 203 10.44 -14.55 26.02
N GLU A 204 9.71 -13.52 26.47
CA GLU A 204 8.76 -13.64 27.58
C GLU A 204 7.65 -14.67 27.30
N GLU A 205 7.12 -14.69 26.09
CA GLU A 205 6.10 -15.66 25.69
C GLU A 205 6.67 -17.09 25.61
N ILE A 206 7.90 -17.26 25.18
CA ILE A 206 8.61 -18.55 25.22
C ILE A 206 8.79 -19.00 26.66
N ASP A 207 9.30 -18.14 27.56
CA ASP A 207 9.49 -18.44 28.98
C ASP A 207 8.15 -18.83 29.63
N ARG A 208 7.10 -18.04 29.39
CA ARG A 208 5.75 -18.35 29.89
C ARG A 208 5.28 -19.75 29.47
N ARG A 209 5.48 -20.12 28.19
CA ARG A 209 5.06 -21.46 27.68
C ARG A 209 5.91 -22.59 28.18
N THR A 210 7.16 -22.37 28.54
CA THR A 210 8.01 -23.43 29.14
C THR A 210 7.59 -23.81 30.56
N ARG A 211 6.77 -22.96 31.22
CA ARG A 211 6.28 -23.17 32.59
C ARG A 211 4.86 -23.77 32.67
N LEU A 212 4.26 -24.11 31.53
CA LEU A 212 2.94 -24.73 31.46
C LEU A 212 3.04 -26.24 31.76
N ASP A 213 1.90 -26.89 32.05
CA ASP A 213 1.82 -28.33 32.28
C ASP A 213 2.29 -29.14 31.06
N ASP A 214 2.05 -28.66 29.85
CA ASP A 214 2.67 -29.17 28.62
C ASP A 214 3.69 -28.12 28.10
N PRO A 215 4.96 -28.24 28.52
CA PRO A 215 5.96 -27.23 28.30
C PRO A 215 6.41 -27.16 26.82
N LEU A 216 6.66 -25.95 26.32
CA LEU A 216 7.26 -25.74 25.02
C LEU A 216 8.67 -26.36 24.99
N LYS A 217 8.89 -27.32 24.08
CA LYS A 217 10.18 -28.05 23.94
C LYS A 217 11.00 -27.62 22.74
N LEU A 218 10.37 -26.97 21.76
CA LEU A 218 11.02 -26.58 20.50
C LEU A 218 10.50 -25.25 20.01
N VAL A 219 11.41 -24.34 19.75
CA VAL A 219 11.15 -23.07 19.04
C VAL A 219 11.83 -23.13 17.68
N ARG A 220 11.06 -22.92 16.61
CA ARG A 220 11.60 -22.89 15.25
C ARG A 220 11.49 -21.49 14.68
N ILE A 221 12.63 -20.91 14.29
CA ILE A 221 12.70 -19.61 13.61
C ILE A 221 12.92 -19.87 12.12
N THR A 222 11.99 -19.41 11.28
CA THR A 222 12.07 -19.60 9.82
C THR A 222 11.83 -18.26 9.11
N GLY A 223 12.38 -18.16 7.91
CA GLY A 223 12.21 -16.97 7.05
C GLY A 223 13.13 -17.03 5.84
N PRO A 224 12.92 -16.18 4.84
CA PRO A 224 13.79 -16.10 3.66
C PRO A 224 15.22 -15.68 4.04
N SER A 225 16.15 -15.79 3.08
CA SER A 225 17.50 -15.26 3.26
C SER A 225 17.46 -13.75 3.54
N SER A 226 18.39 -13.25 4.33
CA SER A 226 18.51 -11.82 4.71
C SER A 226 17.26 -11.25 5.42
N SER A 227 16.50 -12.08 6.12
CA SER A 227 15.31 -11.64 6.89
C SER A 227 15.59 -11.33 8.37
N GLY A 228 16.86 -11.18 8.78
CA GLY A 228 17.22 -10.87 10.18
C GLY A 228 17.07 -12.03 11.16
N LYS A 229 17.09 -13.30 10.71
CA LYS A 229 16.98 -14.46 11.60
C LYS A 229 18.16 -14.66 12.55
N SER A 230 19.31 -14.13 12.21
CA SER A 230 20.59 -14.33 12.90
C SER A 230 21.15 -13.00 13.44
N THR A 231 20.29 -12.17 13.95
CA THR A 231 20.70 -10.93 14.64
C THR A 231 21.03 -11.20 16.07
#